data_467a6e7c649f7c03115f90951bc98af8
#
_entry.id   467a6e7c649f7c03115f90951bc98af8
#
_cell.length_a   1.000
_cell.length_b   1.000
_cell.length_c   1.000
_cell.angle_alpha   90.00
_cell.angle_beta   90.00
_cell.angle_gamma   90.00
#
_symmetry.space_group_name_H-M   'P 1'
#
loop_
_entity.id
_entity.type
_entity.pdbx_description
1 polymer ?
#
loop_
_entity_poly.entity_id
_entity_poly.type
_entity_poly.pdbx_seq_one_letter_code
_entity_poly.pdbx_strand_id
1 'polypeptide(L)'
;MIILVFILGISSCKEEKKTNIDTNETIENISSDLEVDHFNIWVENPKEAKEKLIEIGFTSVPDSLSQIHQGQGTAGRYFNFFNGYLEFIFVYDQNELEKNITENKELDFVERANFKENGASPFSIALKIKDYKTEKIPFEKVRYHQDWMKENTNIYSAKNSKTNLGEPSIFVVYPEIESDRFEALSDLKNIPEEYAFARAFYKHPNGAKKITNIKITSSDLDLETKTMIAINAIENVTVKKGTEHLMELYFDNNIQEKSFDLRPELPLIIYL
;
A
#
# COMPACT_ATOMS: atom_id res chain seq x y z
N MET A 1 81.56 11.70 -27.01
CA MET A 1 80.40 11.27 -27.82
C MET A 1 79.47 10.55 -26.86
N ILE A 2 78.51 11.30 -26.33
CA ILE A 2 77.60 10.84 -25.31
C ILE A 2 76.28 10.37 -26.00
N ILE A 3 75.95 9.10 -25.88
CA ILE A 3 74.72 8.52 -26.43
C ILE A 3 73.64 8.60 -25.34
N LEU A 4 72.62 9.43 -25.60
CA LEU A 4 71.45 9.56 -24.74
C LEU A 4 70.39 8.55 -25.15
N VAL A 5 70.09 7.60 -24.26
CA VAL A 5 69.02 6.61 -24.46
C VAL A 5 67.71 7.18 -23.86
N PHE A 6 66.72 7.44 -24.73
CA PHE A 6 65.37 7.79 -24.34
C PHE A 6 64.56 6.53 -24.04
N ILE A 7 64.14 6.36 -22.76
CA ILE A 7 63.20 5.34 -22.38
C ILE A 7 61.77 5.94 -22.46
N LEU A 8 60.99 5.48 -23.44
CA LEU A 8 59.56 5.79 -23.55
C LEU A 8 58.78 4.87 -22.58
N GLY A 9 58.32 5.47 -21.52
CA GLY A 9 57.37 4.83 -20.62
C GLY A 9 55.98 4.80 -21.24
N ILE A 10 55.48 3.63 -21.55
CA ILE A 10 54.10 3.42 -22.00
C ILE A 10 53.22 3.33 -20.74
N SER A 11 52.51 4.44 -20.43
CA SER A 11 51.48 4.43 -19.37
C SER A 11 50.20 3.79 -19.93
N SER A 12 49.97 2.54 -19.56
CA SER A 12 48.72 1.85 -19.89
C SER A 12 47.61 2.34 -18.95
N CYS A 13 46.78 3.26 -19.41
CA CYS A 13 45.50 3.57 -18.76
C CYS A 13 44.58 2.34 -18.93
N LYS A 14 44.32 1.63 -17.86
CA LYS A 14 43.17 0.73 -17.78
C LYS A 14 41.91 1.57 -17.67
N GLU A 15 41.14 1.63 -18.74
CA GLU A 15 39.74 2.07 -18.70
C GLU A 15 38.95 1.06 -17.85
N GLU A 16 38.57 1.46 -16.64
CA GLU A 16 37.49 0.79 -15.95
C GLU A 16 36.20 0.99 -16.75
N LYS A 17 35.74 -0.05 -17.40
CA LYS A 17 34.37 -0.13 -17.92
C LYS A 17 33.41 0.03 -16.71
N LYS A 18 32.88 1.23 -16.51
CA LYS A 18 31.66 1.42 -15.75
C LYS A 18 30.57 0.67 -16.51
N THR A 19 30.18 -0.49 -15.99
CA THR A 19 28.93 -1.14 -16.34
C THR A 19 27.82 -0.21 -15.88
N ASN A 20 27.28 0.60 -16.77
CA ASN A 20 25.95 1.18 -16.59
C ASN A 20 25.00 -0.02 -16.52
N ILE A 21 24.63 -0.41 -15.31
CA ILE A 21 23.46 -1.25 -15.10
C ILE A 21 22.30 -0.40 -15.59
N ASP A 22 21.61 -0.87 -16.60
CA ASP A 22 20.48 -0.17 -17.18
C ASP A 22 19.36 -0.18 -16.13
N THR A 23 19.27 0.92 -15.38
CA THR A 23 18.32 1.07 -14.26
C THR A 23 16.89 0.95 -14.75
N ASN A 24 16.60 1.27 -16.00
CA ASN A 24 15.26 1.18 -16.59
C ASN A 24 14.83 -0.30 -16.80
N GLU A 25 15.72 -1.16 -17.31
CA GLU A 25 15.41 -2.60 -17.48
C GLU A 25 15.15 -3.30 -16.13
N THR A 26 15.84 -2.85 -15.07
CA THR A 26 15.65 -3.38 -13.72
C THR A 26 14.33 -2.93 -13.12
N ILE A 27 13.90 -1.69 -13.35
CA ILE A 27 12.64 -1.13 -12.83
C ILE A 27 11.43 -1.75 -13.53
N GLU A 28 11.44 -1.90 -14.86
CA GLU A 28 10.34 -2.55 -15.60
C GLU A 28 10.14 -4.02 -15.21
N ASN A 29 11.21 -4.77 -14.96
CA ASN A 29 11.11 -6.15 -14.48
C ASN A 29 10.62 -6.27 -13.02
N ILE A 30 10.90 -5.27 -12.19
CA ILE A 30 10.47 -5.27 -10.78
C ILE A 30 8.98 -4.91 -10.66
N SER A 31 8.48 -3.96 -11.46
CA SER A 31 7.06 -3.56 -11.42
C SER A 31 6.11 -4.69 -11.84
N SER A 32 6.54 -5.60 -12.70
CA SER A 32 5.72 -6.73 -13.17
C SER A 32 5.43 -7.79 -12.11
N ASP A 33 6.20 -7.83 -11.03
CA ASP A 33 6.04 -8.82 -9.95
C ASP A 33 5.22 -8.27 -8.75
N LEU A 34 4.95 -6.94 -8.69
CA LEU A 34 4.16 -6.31 -7.64
C LEU A 34 2.74 -5.96 -8.12
N GLU A 35 1.76 -6.26 -7.30
CA GLU A 35 0.36 -5.85 -7.50
C GLU A 35 -0.19 -5.25 -6.20
N VAL A 36 -1.14 -4.34 -6.33
CA VAL A 36 -1.87 -3.86 -5.15
C VAL A 36 -2.79 -4.97 -4.65
N ASP A 37 -2.77 -5.21 -3.35
CA ASP A 37 -3.73 -6.06 -2.66
C ASP A 37 -4.91 -5.25 -2.13
N HIS A 38 -4.65 -4.24 -1.30
CA HIS A 38 -5.68 -3.37 -0.73
C HIS A 38 -5.10 -2.00 -0.34
N PHE A 39 -5.98 -1.11 0.12
CA PHE A 39 -5.64 0.23 0.60
C PHE A 39 -6.18 0.48 1.98
N ASN A 40 -5.43 1.25 2.78
CA ASN A 40 -5.88 1.68 4.08
C ASN A 40 -5.88 3.21 4.16
N ILE A 41 -6.85 3.74 4.90
CA ILE A 41 -6.87 5.12 5.36
C ILE A 41 -6.94 5.09 6.89
N TRP A 42 -5.95 5.68 7.55
CA TRP A 42 -6.00 5.89 8.99
C TRP A 42 -7.04 6.94 9.32
N VAL A 43 -7.90 6.62 10.29
CA VAL A 43 -9.01 7.49 10.72
C VAL A 43 -9.10 7.54 12.24
N GLU A 44 -9.52 8.68 12.78
CA GLU A 44 -9.79 8.82 14.23
C GLU A 44 -11.21 8.39 14.57
N ASN A 45 -12.17 8.68 13.68
CA ASN A 45 -13.57 8.33 13.86
C ASN A 45 -14.02 7.28 12.85
N PRO A 46 -13.80 5.97 13.13
CA PRO A 46 -14.12 4.89 12.19
C PRO A 46 -15.62 4.76 11.89
N LYS A 47 -16.48 5.18 12.83
CA LYS A 47 -17.93 5.15 12.64
C LYS A 47 -18.34 6.17 11.59
N GLU A 48 -17.93 7.41 11.74
CA GLU A 48 -18.23 8.50 10.81
C GLU A 48 -17.64 8.21 9.41
N ALA A 49 -16.38 7.78 9.34
CA ALA A 49 -15.73 7.38 8.10
C ALA A 49 -16.52 6.30 7.34
N LYS A 50 -16.98 5.26 8.07
CA LYS A 50 -17.80 4.20 7.49
C LYS A 50 -19.16 4.71 7.00
N GLU A 51 -19.84 5.55 7.80
CA GLU A 51 -21.14 6.13 7.46
C GLU A 51 -21.08 6.96 6.18
N LYS A 52 -20.01 7.76 5.97
CA LYS A 52 -19.81 8.53 4.73
C LYS A 52 -19.79 7.66 3.47
N LEU A 53 -19.13 6.50 3.50
CA LEU A 53 -19.15 5.61 2.34
C LEU A 53 -20.51 4.91 2.17
N ILE A 54 -21.19 4.56 3.26
CA ILE A 54 -22.54 3.96 3.20
C ILE A 54 -23.53 4.96 2.59
N GLU A 55 -23.48 6.24 2.94
CA GLU A 55 -24.32 7.31 2.42
C GLU A 55 -24.23 7.44 0.89
N ILE A 56 -23.06 7.20 0.31
CA ILE A 56 -22.85 7.21 -1.15
C ILE A 56 -23.02 5.83 -1.79
N GLY A 57 -23.60 4.87 -1.08
CA GLY A 57 -24.06 3.59 -1.61
C GLY A 57 -23.01 2.47 -1.61
N PHE A 58 -21.98 2.52 -0.76
CA PHE A 58 -21.12 1.38 -0.54
C PHE A 58 -21.67 0.46 0.57
N THR A 59 -21.49 -0.84 0.41
CA THR A 59 -21.79 -1.84 1.44
C THR A 59 -20.53 -2.10 2.27
N SER A 60 -20.60 -1.90 3.57
CA SER A 60 -19.49 -2.24 4.48
C SER A 60 -19.64 -3.64 5.05
N VAL A 61 -18.52 -4.26 5.41
CA VAL A 61 -18.52 -5.43 6.31
C VAL A 61 -19.08 -5.01 7.67
N PRO A 62 -19.97 -5.78 8.30
CA PRO A 62 -20.50 -5.50 9.64
C PRO A 62 -19.35 -5.40 10.68
N ASP A 63 -19.50 -4.53 11.68
CA ASP A 63 -18.48 -4.34 12.72
C ASP A 63 -18.18 -5.62 13.50
N SER A 64 -19.19 -6.47 13.70
CA SER A 64 -19.04 -7.77 14.38
C SER A 64 -18.22 -8.81 13.60
N LEU A 65 -18.00 -8.57 12.31
CA LEU A 65 -17.19 -9.40 11.41
C LEU A 65 -15.90 -8.70 10.98
N SER A 66 -15.72 -7.44 11.38
CA SER A 66 -14.52 -6.68 11.08
C SER A 66 -13.37 -7.11 12.00
N GLN A 67 -12.16 -7.14 11.46
CA GLN A 67 -11.00 -7.65 12.18
C GLN A 67 -10.50 -6.67 13.24
N ILE A 68 -10.10 -7.24 14.37
CA ILE A 68 -9.20 -6.63 15.35
C ILE A 68 -7.83 -7.23 15.08
N HIS A 69 -6.84 -6.38 14.84
CA HIS A 69 -5.47 -6.82 14.52
C HIS A 69 -4.73 -7.15 15.83
N GLN A 70 -4.84 -8.41 16.25
CA GLN A 70 -4.26 -8.89 17.51
C GLN A 70 -2.76 -8.61 17.57
N GLY A 71 -2.28 -8.10 18.70
CA GLY A 71 -0.89 -7.72 18.93
C GLY A 71 -0.47 -6.41 18.27
N GLN A 72 -1.36 -5.76 17.49
CA GLN A 72 -1.08 -4.53 16.77
C GLN A 72 -1.70 -3.30 17.45
N GLY A 73 -2.80 -3.48 18.19
CA GLY A 73 -3.54 -2.40 18.86
C GLY A 73 -4.48 -1.63 17.93
N THR A 74 -4.70 -2.12 16.71
CA THR A 74 -5.57 -1.49 15.71
C THR A 74 -6.74 -2.39 15.33
N ALA A 75 -7.74 -1.82 14.67
CA ALA A 75 -8.84 -2.56 14.05
C ALA A 75 -9.22 -1.91 12.72
N GLY A 76 -9.97 -2.64 11.89
CA GLY A 76 -10.38 -2.19 10.57
C GLY A 76 -11.90 -2.01 10.42
N ARG A 77 -12.30 -1.23 9.39
CA ARG A 77 -13.63 -1.22 8.79
C ARG A 77 -13.48 -1.40 7.29
N TYR A 78 -14.17 -2.38 6.71
CA TYR A 78 -13.85 -2.90 5.39
C TYR A 78 -14.96 -2.69 4.37
N PHE A 79 -14.54 -2.36 3.15
CA PHE A 79 -15.36 -2.28 1.94
C PHE A 79 -14.70 -3.14 0.86
N ASN A 80 -15.32 -4.28 0.53
CA ASN A 80 -14.74 -5.29 -0.35
C ASN A 80 -15.12 -5.04 -1.81
N PHE A 81 -14.14 -5.13 -2.71
CA PHE A 81 -14.31 -5.02 -4.15
C PHE A 81 -13.79 -6.28 -4.85
N PHE A 82 -14.07 -6.45 -6.12
CA PHE A 82 -13.65 -7.66 -6.86
C PHE A 82 -12.13 -7.82 -6.98
N ASN A 83 -11.38 -6.74 -6.80
CA ASN A 83 -9.94 -6.74 -6.93
C ASN A 83 -9.20 -6.19 -5.71
N GLY A 84 -9.79 -6.28 -4.53
CA GLY A 84 -9.20 -5.82 -3.28
C GLY A 84 -10.24 -5.23 -2.33
N TYR A 85 -9.79 -4.46 -1.36
CA TYR A 85 -10.67 -3.76 -0.44
C TYR A 85 -10.08 -2.41 -0.01
N LEU A 86 -10.95 -1.54 0.48
CA LEU A 86 -10.58 -0.35 1.24
C LEU A 86 -10.81 -0.62 2.72
N GLU A 87 -9.82 -0.33 3.53
CA GLU A 87 -9.89 -0.42 4.98
C GLU A 87 -9.76 0.96 5.62
N PHE A 88 -10.64 1.29 6.55
CA PHE A 88 -10.40 2.34 7.51
C PHE A 88 -9.77 1.73 8.77
N ILE A 89 -8.47 2.00 8.97
CA ILE A 89 -7.71 1.52 10.11
C ILE A 89 -7.70 2.58 11.21
N PHE A 90 -7.81 2.15 12.46
CA PHE A 90 -7.84 3.04 13.62
C PHE A 90 -7.26 2.38 14.86
N VAL A 91 -6.87 3.19 15.83
CA VAL A 91 -6.41 2.69 17.15
C VAL A 91 -7.61 2.12 17.89
N TYR A 92 -7.55 0.84 18.24
CA TYR A 92 -8.58 0.11 18.96
C TYR A 92 -8.22 -0.11 20.43
N ASP A 93 -6.96 -0.46 20.70
CA ASP A 93 -6.40 -0.62 22.04
C ASP A 93 -5.06 0.12 22.14
N GLN A 94 -5.04 1.20 22.88
CA GLN A 94 -3.86 2.04 23.04
C GLN A 94 -2.71 1.31 23.74
N ASN A 95 -2.99 0.47 24.73
CA ASN A 95 -1.94 -0.26 25.46
C ASN A 95 -1.28 -1.32 24.57
N GLU A 96 -2.09 -2.03 23.77
CA GLU A 96 -1.57 -2.99 22.81
C GLU A 96 -0.75 -2.30 21.71
N LEU A 97 -1.20 -1.13 21.23
CA LEU A 97 -0.44 -0.32 20.27
C LEU A 97 0.92 0.11 20.84
N GLU A 98 0.98 0.61 22.06
CA GLU A 98 2.23 1.02 22.73
C GLU A 98 3.19 -0.15 22.91
N LYS A 99 2.67 -1.33 23.25
CA LYS A 99 3.45 -2.57 23.29
C LYS A 99 4.00 -2.91 21.92
N ASN A 100 3.16 -2.93 20.89
CA ASN A 100 3.55 -3.21 19.50
C ASN A 100 4.64 -2.24 19.03
N ILE A 101 4.49 -0.93 19.27
CA ILE A 101 5.49 0.08 18.92
C ILE A 101 6.83 -0.20 19.61
N THR A 102 6.80 -0.64 20.87
CA THR A 102 8.02 -0.96 21.64
C THR A 102 8.76 -2.17 21.07
N GLU A 103 8.01 -3.17 20.63
CA GLU A 103 8.54 -4.42 20.07
C GLU A 103 8.96 -4.25 18.59
N ASN A 104 8.30 -3.37 17.86
CA ASN A 104 8.46 -3.14 16.41
C ASN A 104 8.90 -1.71 16.08
N LYS A 105 9.96 -1.22 16.71
CA LYS A 105 10.43 0.18 16.65
C LYS A 105 10.78 0.69 15.25
N GLU A 106 11.09 -0.19 14.31
CA GLU A 106 11.43 0.18 12.94
C GLU A 106 10.20 0.35 12.03
N LEU A 107 9.00 -0.01 12.52
CA LEU A 107 7.73 0.17 11.81
C LEU A 107 7.09 1.54 12.13
N ASP A 108 6.25 2.00 11.24
CA ASP A 108 5.67 3.35 11.27
C ASP A 108 4.32 3.47 12.00
N PHE A 109 4.01 2.53 12.90
CA PHE A 109 2.72 2.54 13.63
C PHE A 109 2.48 3.82 14.42
N VAL A 110 3.51 4.33 15.12
CA VAL A 110 3.36 5.56 15.91
C VAL A 110 3.13 6.76 15.01
N GLU A 111 3.82 6.81 13.89
CA GLU A 111 3.71 7.90 12.91
C GLU A 111 2.32 7.94 12.30
N ARG A 112 1.78 6.77 11.93
CA ARG A 112 0.45 6.66 11.31
C ARG A 112 -0.68 6.85 12.32
N ALA A 113 -0.55 6.35 13.54
CA ALA A 113 -1.55 6.56 14.58
C ALA A 113 -1.71 8.04 14.96
N ASN A 114 -0.66 8.86 14.80
CA ASN A 114 -0.64 10.28 15.12
C ASN A 114 -0.55 11.17 13.86
N PHE A 115 -1.12 10.72 12.74
CA PHE A 115 -0.96 11.38 11.44
C PHE A 115 -1.41 12.85 11.41
N LYS A 116 -2.42 13.21 12.20
CA LYS A 116 -2.91 14.60 12.28
C LYS A 116 -1.96 15.52 13.02
N GLU A 117 -1.27 15.02 14.04
CA GLU A 117 -0.35 15.80 14.87
C GLU A 117 1.00 15.99 14.19
N ASN A 118 1.47 14.97 13.48
CA ASN A 118 2.83 14.95 12.90
C ASN A 118 2.84 15.21 11.39
N GLY A 119 1.68 15.33 10.73
CA GLY A 119 1.55 15.55 9.30
C GLY A 119 1.92 14.34 8.45
N ALA A 120 1.95 13.13 9.00
CA ALA A 120 2.17 11.92 8.24
C ALA A 120 1.03 11.64 7.26
N SER A 121 1.34 11.02 6.14
CA SER A 121 0.32 10.52 5.21
C SER A 121 -0.60 9.52 5.92
N PRO A 122 -1.92 9.69 5.89
CA PRO A 122 -2.86 8.75 6.50
C PRO A 122 -3.07 7.49 5.66
N PHE A 123 -2.36 7.34 4.55
CA PHE A 123 -2.60 6.26 3.60
C PHE A 123 -1.61 5.12 3.77
N SER A 124 -2.10 3.91 3.46
CA SER A 124 -1.25 2.74 3.29
C SER A 124 -1.62 2.02 1.99
N ILE A 125 -0.64 1.38 1.36
CA ILE A 125 -0.82 0.51 0.21
C ILE A 125 -0.24 -0.86 0.57
N ALA A 126 -1.12 -1.84 0.66
CA ALA A 126 -0.74 -3.24 0.78
C ALA A 126 -0.48 -3.82 -0.60
N LEU A 127 0.62 -4.50 -0.74
CA LEU A 127 1.06 -5.14 -1.97
C LEU A 127 1.08 -6.64 -1.79
N LYS A 128 0.92 -7.37 -2.88
CA LYS A 128 1.34 -8.76 -3.01
C LYS A 128 2.47 -8.86 -4.02
N ILE A 129 3.31 -9.85 -3.86
CA ILE A 129 4.41 -10.13 -4.78
C ILE A 129 4.24 -11.52 -5.36
N LYS A 130 4.44 -11.64 -6.66
CA LYS A 130 4.28 -12.88 -7.40
C LYS A 130 5.09 -14.02 -6.78
N ASP A 131 4.41 -15.15 -6.51
CA ASP A 131 4.99 -16.35 -5.90
C ASP A 131 5.63 -16.10 -4.53
N TYR A 132 5.27 -15.01 -3.84
CA TYR A 132 5.85 -14.55 -2.57
C TYR A 132 7.39 -14.50 -2.58
N LYS A 133 7.98 -14.09 -3.72
CA LYS A 133 9.43 -13.92 -3.89
C LYS A 133 9.92 -12.65 -3.19
N THR A 134 9.99 -12.69 -1.87
CA THR A 134 10.28 -11.51 -1.02
C THR A 134 11.67 -10.93 -1.23
N GLU A 135 12.62 -11.69 -1.80
CA GLU A 135 13.92 -11.20 -2.24
C GLU A 135 13.85 -10.19 -3.39
N LYS A 136 12.75 -10.19 -4.14
CA LYS A 136 12.48 -9.27 -5.24
C LYS A 136 11.78 -7.97 -4.82
N ILE A 137 11.44 -7.80 -3.54
CA ILE A 137 10.92 -6.52 -3.04
C ILE A 137 11.96 -5.43 -3.30
N PRO A 138 11.64 -4.37 -4.09
CA PRO A 138 12.65 -3.46 -4.63
C PRO A 138 13.14 -2.37 -3.68
N PHE A 139 12.58 -2.32 -2.47
CA PHE A 139 12.92 -1.32 -1.44
C PHE A 139 13.47 -1.99 -0.17
N GLU A 140 14.14 -1.21 0.67
CA GLU A 140 14.54 -1.66 2.00
C GLU A 140 13.30 -1.96 2.83
N LYS A 141 13.31 -3.12 3.49
CA LYS A 141 12.14 -3.64 4.20
C LYS A 141 12.44 -4.04 5.63
N VAL A 142 11.44 -3.85 6.48
CA VAL A 142 11.39 -4.33 7.87
C VAL A 142 10.41 -5.48 7.94
N ARG A 143 10.80 -6.54 8.60
CA ARG A 143 9.94 -7.69 8.84
C ARG A 143 8.98 -7.40 9.99
N TYR A 144 7.69 -7.68 9.76
CA TYR A 144 6.68 -7.73 10.80
C TYR A 144 6.13 -9.15 10.93
N HIS A 145 6.07 -9.65 12.16
CA HIS A 145 5.54 -10.97 12.48
C HIS A 145 4.81 -10.90 13.83
N GLN A 146 3.70 -11.61 13.93
CA GLN A 146 2.93 -11.78 15.14
C GLN A 146 2.75 -13.28 15.42
N ASP A 147 2.55 -13.65 16.69
CA ASP A 147 2.44 -15.05 17.13
C ASP A 147 1.30 -15.84 16.47
N TRP A 148 0.25 -15.16 15.99
CA TRP A 148 -0.88 -15.78 15.28
C TRP A 148 -0.57 -16.09 13.81
N MET A 149 0.49 -15.51 13.25
CA MET A 149 0.91 -15.81 11.89
C MET A 149 1.55 -17.20 11.83
N LYS A 150 1.46 -17.86 10.67
CA LYS A 150 2.19 -19.11 10.47
C LYS A 150 3.68 -18.88 10.60
N GLU A 151 4.37 -19.87 11.16
CA GLU A 151 5.84 -19.89 11.17
C GLU A 151 6.38 -19.65 9.75
N ASN A 152 7.37 -18.80 9.63
CA ASN A 152 8.02 -18.40 8.37
C ASN A 152 7.16 -17.51 7.42
N THR A 153 5.97 -17.07 7.80
CA THR A 153 5.23 -16.03 7.08
C THR A 153 5.48 -14.66 7.72
N ASN A 154 5.56 -13.60 6.91
CA ASN A 154 5.81 -12.25 7.40
C ASN A 154 5.14 -11.22 6.51
N ILE A 155 4.78 -10.10 7.10
CA ILE A 155 4.53 -8.86 6.37
C ILE A 155 5.85 -8.11 6.27
N TYR A 156 6.15 -7.51 5.13
CA TYR A 156 7.35 -6.72 4.91
C TYR A 156 6.99 -5.27 4.63
N SER A 157 7.24 -4.37 5.58
CA SER A 157 7.01 -2.93 5.45
C SER A 157 8.22 -2.23 4.86
N ALA A 158 7.99 -1.21 4.05
CA ALA A 158 9.05 -0.34 3.56
C ALA A 158 9.66 0.43 4.74
N LYS A 159 10.97 0.32 4.90
CA LYS A 159 11.69 0.90 6.04
C LYS A 159 11.60 2.43 6.10
N ASN A 160 11.61 3.07 4.94
CA ASN A 160 11.56 4.52 4.83
C ASN A 160 10.20 5.13 5.19
N SER A 161 9.11 4.36 5.23
CA SER A 161 7.79 4.86 5.67
C SER A 161 7.80 5.47 7.07
N LYS A 162 8.74 5.02 7.92
CA LYS A 162 8.92 5.56 9.27
C LYS A 162 9.55 6.96 9.31
N THR A 163 10.41 7.27 8.38
CA THR A 163 11.18 8.53 8.38
C THR A 163 10.63 9.53 7.37
N ASN A 164 10.08 9.05 6.26
CA ASN A 164 9.50 9.86 5.20
C ASN A 164 7.99 9.98 5.41
N LEU A 165 7.57 10.83 6.33
CA LEU A 165 6.18 10.94 6.77
C LEU A 165 5.20 11.27 5.64
N GLY A 166 5.63 11.99 4.61
CA GLY A 166 4.83 12.27 3.41
C GLY A 166 4.55 11.03 2.54
N GLU A 167 5.35 9.97 2.63
CA GLU A 167 5.10 8.74 1.88
C GLU A 167 3.92 7.96 2.50
N PRO A 168 3.05 7.35 1.69
CA PRO A 168 2.13 6.32 2.19
C PRO A 168 2.91 5.19 2.86
N SER A 169 2.34 4.54 3.87
CA SER A 169 2.91 3.30 4.40
C SER A 169 2.79 2.19 3.35
N ILE A 170 3.90 1.56 3.01
CA ILE A 170 3.92 0.50 1.99
C ILE A 170 4.32 -0.81 2.64
N PHE A 171 3.55 -1.87 2.40
CA PHE A 171 3.89 -3.19 2.90
C PHE A 171 3.45 -4.31 1.95
N VAL A 172 4.16 -5.43 2.00
CA VAL A 172 3.87 -6.64 1.21
C VAL A 172 3.30 -7.70 2.14
N VAL A 173 2.12 -8.20 1.79
CA VAL A 173 1.42 -9.26 2.53
C VAL A 173 1.83 -10.65 2.05
N TYR A 174 1.54 -11.68 2.85
CA TYR A 174 1.77 -13.07 2.48
C TYR A 174 0.48 -13.73 1.96
N PRO A 175 0.57 -14.82 1.18
CA PRO A 175 -0.58 -15.35 0.40
C PRO A 175 -1.85 -15.66 1.19
N GLU A 176 -1.72 -16.08 2.45
CA GLU A 176 -2.90 -16.48 3.25
C GLU A 176 -3.76 -15.30 3.73
N ILE A 177 -3.24 -14.07 3.65
CA ILE A 177 -3.99 -12.85 3.99
C ILE A 177 -4.25 -11.96 2.78
N GLU A 178 -3.87 -12.40 1.57
CA GLU A 178 -4.22 -11.68 0.35
C GLU A 178 -5.73 -11.61 0.16
N SER A 179 -6.20 -10.50 -0.42
CA SER A 179 -7.62 -10.31 -0.72
C SER A 179 -8.11 -11.26 -1.81
N ASP A 180 -9.38 -11.68 -1.69
CA ASP A 180 -10.06 -12.44 -2.74
C ASP A 180 -10.14 -11.62 -4.05
N ARG A 181 -10.14 -12.33 -5.18
CA ARG A 181 -10.26 -11.76 -6.52
C ARG A 181 -11.41 -12.38 -7.29
N PHE A 182 -12.21 -11.53 -7.92
CA PHE A 182 -13.36 -11.92 -8.74
C PHE A 182 -13.36 -11.13 -10.04
N GLU A 183 -13.73 -11.77 -11.14
CA GLU A 183 -13.87 -11.08 -12.41
C GLU A 183 -15.29 -10.53 -12.59
N ALA A 184 -16.31 -11.26 -12.12
CA ALA A 184 -17.72 -10.88 -12.27
C ALA A 184 -18.53 -11.26 -11.02
N LEU A 185 -19.76 -10.70 -10.91
CA LEU A 185 -20.73 -11.06 -9.88
C LEU A 185 -21.04 -12.57 -9.82
N SER A 186 -21.00 -13.27 -10.97
CA SER A 186 -21.20 -14.70 -11.04
C SER A 186 -20.15 -15.50 -10.26
N ASP A 187 -18.95 -14.94 -10.08
CA ASP A 187 -17.83 -15.63 -9.45
C ASP A 187 -17.93 -15.64 -7.93
N LEU A 188 -18.79 -14.78 -7.35
CA LEU A 188 -19.10 -14.81 -5.92
C LEU A 188 -19.69 -16.15 -5.44
N LYS A 189 -20.22 -16.99 -6.35
CA LYS A 189 -20.61 -18.37 -6.05
C LYS A 189 -19.43 -19.23 -5.59
N ASN A 190 -18.20 -18.84 -5.93
CA ASN A 190 -16.98 -19.56 -5.54
C ASN A 190 -16.60 -19.33 -4.07
N ILE A 191 -17.20 -18.34 -3.40
CA ILE A 191 -17.11 -18.19 -1.94
C ILE A 191 -17.78 -19.42 -1.33
N PRO A 192 -17.06 -20.20 -0.46
CA PRO A 192 -17.59 -21.39 0.18
C PRO A 192 -18.95 -21.14 0.83
N GLU A 193 -19.83 -22.17 0.85
CA GLU A 193 -21.21 -21.98 1.30
C GLU A 193 -21.32 -21.59 2.77
N GLU A 194 -20.39 -22.04 3.60
CA GLU A 194 -20.29 -21.63 5.00
C GLU A 194 -20.02 -20.12 5.18
N TYR A 195 -19.48 -19.45 4.14
CA TYR A 195 -19.23 -18.00 4.08
C TYR A 195 -20.15 -17.29 3.08
N ALA A 196 -21.24 -17.92 2.64
CA ALA A 196 -22.15 -17.37 1.63
C ALA A 196 -22.66 -15.96 1.96
N PHE A 197 -22.81 -15.63 3.25
CA PHE A 197 -23.18 -14.29 3.71
C PHE A 197 -22.19 -13.20 3.25
N ALA A 198 -20.92 -13.53 3.08
CA ALA A 198 -19.88 -12.58 2.63
C ALA A 198 -20.08 -12.11 1.18
N ARG A 199 -20.82 -12.88 0.36
CA ARG A 199 -21.19 -12.50 -1.02
C ARG A 199 -21.91 -11.15 -1.08
N ALA A 200 -22.61 -10.76 0.00
CA ALA A 200 -23.31 -9.48 0.08
C ALA A 200 -22.35 -8.30 0.19
N PHE A 201 -21.17 -8.47 0.77
CA PHE A 201 -20.20 -7.38 1.00
C PHE A 201 -19.54 -6.88 -0.29
N TYR A 202 -19.63 -7.64 -1.38
CA TYR A 202 -19.16 -7.29 -2.72
C TYR A 202 -20.22 -6.65 -3.61
N LYS A 203 -21.44 -6.42 -3.06
CA LYS A 203 -22.58 -5.84 -3.79
C LYS A 203 -22.87 -4.45 -3.25
N HIS A 204 -22.49 -3.45 -4.02
CA HIS A 204 -22.67 -2.06 -3.66
C HIS A 204 -23.89 -1.47 -4.37
N PRO A 205 -24.85 -0.82 -3.65
CA PRO A 205 -26.00 -0.14 -4.24
C PRO A 205 -25.63 0.90 -5.32
N ASN A 206 -24.47 1.56 -5.19
CA ASN A 206 -23.97 2.51 -6.18
C ASN A 206 -23.39 1.85 -7.46
N GLY A 207 -23.30 0.50 -7.49
CA GLY A 207 -22.84 -0.26 -8.64
C GLY A 207 -21.32 -0.44 -8.76
N ALA A 208 -20.52 0.11 -7.87
CA ALA A 208 -19.06 -0.09 -7.85
C ALA A 208 -18.68 -1.57 -7.74
N LYS A 209 -17.64 -2.00 -8.48
CA LYS A 209 -17.15 -3.39 -8.50
C LYS A 209 -15.65 -3.50 -8.35
N LYS A 210 -14.88 -2.83 -9.20
CA LYS A 210 -13.41 -2.89 -9.23
C LYS A 210 -12.81 -1.49 -9.07
N ILE A 211 -11.76 -1.37 -8.28
CA ILE A 211 -10.90 -0.19 -8.26
C ILE A 211 -10.02 -0.25 -9.52
N THR A 212 -10.16 0.70 -10.42
CA THR A 212 -9.48 0.70 -11.72
C THR A 212 -8.36 1.73 -11.83
N ASN A 213 -8.33 2.73 -10.94
CA ASN A 213 -7.23 3.67 -10.85
C ASN A 213 -7.17 4.27 -9.44
N ILE A 214 -5.96 4.55 -8.97
CA ILE A 214 -5.71 5.13 -7.66
C ILE A 214 -4.71 6.26 -7.82
N LYS A 215 -5.06 7.42 -7.28
CA LYS A 215 -4.13 8.53 -7.16
C LYS A 215 -4.01 8.94 -5.71
N ILE A 216 -2.79 9.02 -5.23
CA ILE A 216 -2.48 9.55 -3.90
C ILE A 216 -1.66 10.83 -4.07
N THR A 217 -2.18 11.91 -3.53
CA THR A 217 -1.45 13.17 -3.38
C THR A 217 -0.97 13.23 -1.94
N SER A 218 0.28 13.61 -1.71
CA SER A 218 0.84 13.81 -0.37
C SER A 218 1.72 15.04 -0.30
N SER A 219 1.68 15.72 0.84
CA SER A 219 2.63 16.79 1.17
C SER A 219 4.00 16.19 1.50
N ASP A 220 5.05 16.97 1.35
CA ASP A 220 6.45 16.62 1.71
C ASP A 220 6.94 15.26 1.17
N LEU A 221 6.43 14.87 -0.01
CA LEU A 221 6.75 13.61 -0.66
C LEU A 221 8.06 13.71 -1.44
N ASP A 222 8.96 12.73 -1.24
CA ASP A 222 10.13 12.50 -2.07
C ASP A 222 9.84 11.37 -3.07
N LEU A 223 9.72 11.71 -4.35
CA LEU A 223 9.43 10.76 -5.44
C LEU A 223 10.66 9.96 -5.89
N GLU A 224 11.87 10.33 -5.45
CA GLU A 224 13.14 9.70 -5.83
C GLU A 224 13.46 8.47 -4.97
N THR A 225 12.67 8.19 -3.92
CA THR A 225 12.88 7.01 -3.09
C THR A 225 12.57 5.73 -3.87
N LYS A 226 13.31 4.66 -3.57
CA LYS A 226 13.07 3.35 -4.21
C LYS A 226 11.63 2.86 -4.02
N THR A 227 11.03 3.19 -2.88
CA THR A 227 9.63 2.86 -2.57
C THR A 227 8.68 3.58 -3.52
N MET A 228 8.82 4.90 -3.66
CA MET A 228 7.94 5.68 -4.54
C MET A 228 8.15 5.36 -6.02
N ILE A 229 9.38 5.11 -6.45
CA ILE A 229 9.68 4.64 -7.81
C ILE A 229 8.97 3.30 -8.06
N ALA A 230 9.07 2.34 -7.13
CA ALA A 230 8.44 1.04 -7.27
C ALA A 230 6.90 1.12 -7.30
N ILE A 231 6.30 1.95 -6.45
CA ILE A 231 4.84 2.13 -6.40
C ILE A 231 4.32 2.79 -7.69
N ASN A 232 4.99 3.84 -8.17
CA ASN A 232 4.60 4.53 -9.41
C ASN A 232 4.85 3.69 -10.68
N ALA A 233 5.57 2.58 -10.59
CA ALA A 233 5.72 1.62 -11.67
C ALA A 233 4.59 0.58 -11.72
N ILE A 234 3.72 0.50 -10.70
CA ILE A 234 2.54 -0.38 -10.69
C ILE A 234 1.46 0.25 -11.58
N GLU A 235 0.92 -0.52 -12.50
CA GLU A 235 -0.16 -0.08 -13.38
C GLU A 235 -1.35 0.44 -12.55
N ASN A 236 -1.92 1.56 -12.97
CA ASN A 236 -3.09 2.19 -12.34
C ASN A 236 -2.86 2.75 -10.92
N VAL A 237 -1.61 2.89 -10.48
CA VAL A 237 -1.26 3.57 -9.22
C VAL A 237 -0.43 4.80 -9.53
N THR A 238 -0.80 5.93 -8.93
CA THR A 238 -0.04 7.17 -9.04
C THR A 238 0.09 7.81 -7.67
N VAL A 239 1.31 7.98 -7.19
CA VAL A 239 1.62 8.77 -6.00
C VAL A 239 2.36 10.02 -6.44
N LYS A 240 1.85 11.19 -6.07
CA LYS A 240 2.38 12.49 -6.50
C LYS A 240 2.48 13.48 -5.35
N LYS A 241 3.39 14.44 -5.47
CA LYS A 241 3.52 15.55 -4.53
C LYS A 241 2.36 16.55 -4.69
N GLY A 242 1.86 17.08 -3.58
CA GLY A 242 0.82 18.11 -3.53
C GLY A 242 0.89 18.93 -2.25
N THR A 243 -0.17 19.67 -1.98
CA THR A 243 -0.27 20.55 -0.81
C THR A 243 -1.02 19.92 0.37
N GLU A 244 -1.70 18.82 0.13
CA GLU A 244 -2.51 18.09 1.11
C GLU A 244 -2.38 16.59 0.88
N HIS A 245 -2.79 15.79 1.87
CA HIS A 245 -2.97 14.36 1.70
C HIS A 245 -4.36 14.10 1.12
N LEU A 246 -4.43 13.44 -0.04
CA LEU A 246 -5.67 13.11 -0.71
C LEU A 246 -5.54 11.78 -1.46
N MET A 247 -6.51 10.90 -1.27
CA MET A 247 -6.68 9.70 -2.08
C MET A 247 -7.85 9.88 -3.04
N GLU A 248 -7.65 9.54 -4.31
CA GLU A 248 -8.67 9.51 -5.34
C GLU A 248 -8.82 8.06 -5.82
N LEU A 249 -10.00 7.47 -5.64
CA LEU A 249 -10.32 6.11 -6.09
C LEU A 249 -11.27 6.15 -7.26
N TYR A 250 -10.88 5.49 -8.35
CA TYR A 250 -11.70 5.36 -9.56
C TYR A 250 -12.23 3.93 -9.66
N PHE A 251 -13.52 3.80 -9.77
CA PHE A 251 -14.21 2.52 -9.93
C PHE A 251 -14.68 2.31 -11.37
N ASP A 252 -14.52 1.09 -11.87
CA ASP A 252 -15.04 0.65 -13.16
C ASP A 252 -14.77 1.63 -14.32
N ASN A 253 -13.57 2.24 -14.33
CA ASN A 253 -13.13 3.28 -15.27
C ASN A 253 -14.00 4.55 -15.26
N ASN A 254 -14.66 4.87 -14.15
CA ASN A 254 -15.53 6.04 -13.99
C ASN A 254 -16.67 6.09 -15.04
N ILE A 255 -17.23 4.93 -15.39
CA ILE A 255 -18.26 4.85 -16.45
C ILE A 255 -19.59 5.51 -16.10
N GLN A 256 -19.85 5.80 -14.82
CA GLN A 256 -21.04 6.48 -14.36
C GLN A 256 -20.89 8.01 -14.39
N GLU A 257 -19.67 8.52 -14.59
CA GLU A 257 -19.35 9.96 -14.58
C GLU A 257 -19.82 10.69 -13.32
N LYS A 258 -19.81 9.98 -12.17
CA LYS A 258 -20.18 10.52 -10.86
C LYS A 258 -18.97 10.65 -9.97
N SER A 259 -18.93 11.70 -9.16
CA SER A 259 -17.89 11.86 -8.13
C SER A 259 -18.48 12.29 -6.80
N PHE A 260 -17.79 11.89 -5.73
CA PHE A 260 -18.13 12.24 -4.36
C PHE A 260 -16.85 12.71 -3.65
N ASP A 261 -16.83 13.97 -3.26
CA ASP A 261 -15.77 14.54 -2.43
C ASP A 261 -16.17 14.41 -0.96
N LEU A 262 -15.42 13.61 -0.20
CA LEU A 262 -15.72 13.29 1.19
C LEU A 262 -14.94 14.18 2.19
N ARG A 263 -14.21 15.18 1.68
CA ARG A 263 -13.52 16.16 2.52
C ARG A 263 -14.51 17.13 3.18
N PRO A 264 -14.20 17.69 4.32
CA PRO A 264 -12.95 17.53 5.08
C PRO A 264 -12.89 16.29 5.98
N GLU A 265 -13.98 15.53 6.15
CA GLU A 265 -14.05 14.42 7.11
C GLU A 265 -13.12 13.27 6.73
N LEU A 266 -13.01 12.97 5.43
CA LEU A 266 -12.09 11.98 4.88
C LEU A 266 -11.24 12.61 3.76
N PRO A 267 -9.93 12.37 3.72
CA PRO A 267 -9.09 12.84 2.62
C PRO A 267 -9.27 11.94 1.37
N LEU A 268 -10.51 11.81 0.91
CA LEU A 268 -10.92 10.83 -0.10
C LEU A 268 -11.91 11.44 -1.12
N ILE A 269 -11.65 11.22 -2.40
CA ILE A 269 -12.60 11.43 -3.49
C ILE A 269 -12.86 10.11 -4.20
N ILE A 270 -14.12 9.82 -4.45
CA ILE A 270 -14.58 8.62 -5.17
C ILE A 270 -15.10 9.02 -6.54
N TYR A 271 -14.71 8.27 -7.58
CA TYR A 271 -15.20 8.39 -8.96
C TYR A 271 -15.84 7.05 -9.38
N LEU A 272 -17.11 7.10 -9.83
CA LEU A 272 -17.89 5.92 -10.24
C LEU A 272 -18.16 5.90 -11.74
#